data_e135a54526819c11353f01b6fe26c5d1
#
_entry.id   e135a54526819c11353f01b6fe26c5d1
#
_cell.length_a   1.000
_cell.length_b   1.000
_cell.length_c   1.000
_cell.angle_alpha   90.00
_cell.angle_beta   90.00
_cell.angle_gamma   90.00
#
_symmetry.space_group_name_H-M   'P 1'
#
loop_
_entity.id
_entity.type
_entity.pdbx_description
1 polymer ?
#
loop_
_entity_poly.entity_id
_entity_poly.type
_entity_poly.pdbx_seq_one_letter_code
_entity_poly.pdbx_strand_id
1 'polypeptide(L)'
;MRKLLLVLMTVGIAATTKAQSKIVIKGTVKGDLKGYHKVYVFGDGIKEDSVEIQDGRFTIRIPWVKDAVPYLYSEYDTKMRSGPPAFPVVVDGPGTIYIDLADVTQGLRAAPIRGSRSAAAFQEFEEGREKLRTDIRAAVNERFADKPKNDSTLNKTYLQLIQQRLIPYIGDFVETNADAYAGAFILGRYQAILPPEDLERLYNKLAPAQKATGPAKEVAGRLTGIKRAVAGVEVTDFILNSPEDKSVSFSSFRGKYVLIDFWASWCGPCKASFPYMKELYQQYRGDKFEILGISIDQDKSAWLNELKKQELPWPQVLDTKKVSVNSFAVNAVPTAYLISPEGKILMKQVGMGEEGNGEIEKKLKELFGK
;
A
#
# COMPACT_ATOMS: atom_id res chain seq x y z
N MET A 1 -63.75 -47.26 19.28
CA MET A 1 -62.64 -46.61 19.99
C MET A 1 -61.38 -46.74 19.15
N ARG A 2 -61.07 -45.73 18.32
CA ARG A 2 -59.86 -45.68 17.46
C ARG A 2 -58.78 -44.85 18.17
N LYS A 3 -57.67 -45.52 18.55
CA LYS A 3 -56.55 -44.87 19.19
C LYS A 3 -55.70 -44.19 18.07
N LEU A 4 -55.58 -42.87 18.12
CA LEU A 4 -54.72 -42.07 17.24
C LEU A 4 -53.30 -42.08 17.86
N LEU A 5 -52.33 -42.66 17.13
CA LEU A 5 -50.91 -42.58 17.46
C LEU A 5 -50.35 -41.28 16.87
N LEU A 6 -49.98 -40.38 17.73
CA LEU A 6 -49.20 -39.17 17.34
C LEU A 6 -47.73 -39.56 17.25
N VAL A 7 -47.16 -39.54 16.04
CA VAL A 7 -45.71 -39.68 15.83
C VAL A 7 -45.12 -38.28 15.84
N LEU A 8 -44.39 -37.95 16.90
CA LEU A 8 -43.56 -36.74 16.99
C LEU A 8 -42.29 -36.97 16.15
N MET A 9 -42.21 -36.35 14.96
CA MET A 9 -40.95 -36.21 14.23
C MET A 9 -40.15 -35.07 14.86
N THR A 10 -39.11 -35.40 15.60
CA THR A 10 -38.07 -34.44 16.02
C THR A 10 -37.15 -34.17 14.85
N VAL A 11 -37.32 -33.00 14.21
CA VAL A 11 -36.35 -32.49 13.21
C VAL A 11 -35.13 -32.00 13.97
N GLY A 12 -34.11 -32.83 14.02
CA GLY A 12 -32.80 -32.43 14.52
C GLY A 12 -32.17 -31.42 13.55
N ILE A 13 -32.18 -30.15 13.90
CA ILE A 13 -31.37 -29.12 13.22
C ILE A 13 -29.91 -29.39 13.58
N ALA A 14 -29.19 -30.11 12.71
CA ALA A 14 -27.75 -30.18 12.79
C ALA A 14 -27.18 -28.81 12.43
N ALA A 15 -26.86 -28.00 13.44
CA ALA A 15 -26.06 -26.80 13.29
C ALA A 15 -24.66 -27.22 12.82
N THR A 16 -24.42 -27.20 11.53
CA THR A 16 -23.08 -27.32 10.99
C THR A 16 -22.32 -26.06 11.36
N THR A 17 -21.63 -26.06 12.50
CA THR A 17 -20.59 -25.09 12.79
C THR A 17 -19.53 -25.25 11.70
N LYS A 18 -19.48 -24.33 10.73
CA LYS A 18 -18.35 -24.22 9.80
C LYS A 18 -17.09 -24.11 10.65
N ALA A 19 -16.30 -25.16 10.71
CA ALA A 19 -14.99 -25.09 11.33
C ALA A 19 -14.22 -23.93 10.67
N GLN A 20 -13.90 -22.91 11.44
CA GLN A 20 -13.20 -21.74 10.93
C GLN A 20 -11.86 -22.20 10.35
N SER A 21 -11.63 -21.97 9.06
CA SER A 21 -10.37 -22.32 8.39
C SER A 21 -9.20 -21.62 9.09
N LYS A 22 -8.11 -22.32 9.34
CA LYS A 22 -6.97 -21.82 10.14
C LYS A 22 -5.68 -21.92 9.37
N ILE A 23 -4.77 -20.98 9.66
CA ILE A 23 -3.35 -21.10 9.38
C ILE A 23 -2.69 -21.63 10.66
N VAL A 24 -1.89 -22.70 10.53
CA VAL A 24 -1.06 -23.23 11.61
C VAL A 24 0.39 -23.02 11.23
N ILE A 25 1.11 -22.20 11.99
CA ILE A 25 2.53 -21.97 11.79
C ILE A 25 3.30 -22.79 12.82
N LYS A 26 4.09 -23.72 12.37
CA LYS A 26 4.97 -24.56 13.21
C LYS A 26 6.41 -24.18 12.94
N GLY A 27 7.16 -23.84 13.98
CA GLY A 27 8.54 -23.44 13.85
C GLY A 27 9.49 -24.25 14.71
N THR A 28 10.72 -24.40 14.22
CA THR A 28 11.88 -24.85 14.99
C THR A 28 12.92 -23.73 15.03
N VAL A 29 13.54 -23.52 16.19
CA VAL A 29 14.56 -22.49 16.40
C VAL A 29 15.72 -23.14 17.16
N LYS A 30 16.93 -23.07 16.59
CA LYS A 30 18.15 -23.58 17.23
C LYS A 30 19.04 -22.41 17.66
N GLY A 31 19.78 -22.60 18.76
CA GLY A 31 20.69 -21.62 19.31
C GLY A 31 20.25 -21.06 20.66
N ASP A 32 21.08 -20.21 21.23
CA ASP A 32 20.83 -19.60 22.53
C ASP A 32 19.95 -18.35 22.38
N LEU A 33 18.74 -18.43 22.88
CA LEU A 33 17.72 -17.36 22.80
C LEU A 33 17.98 -16.20 23.79
N LYS A 34 19.02 -16.27 24.64
CA LYS A 34 19.37 -15.19 25.58
C LYS A 34 18.22 -14.74 26.49
N GLY A 35 17.26 -15.62 26.79
CA GLY A 35 16.07 -15.30 27.59
C GLY A 35 14.90 -14.72 26.77
N TYR A 36 15.05 -14.55 25.46
CA TYR A 36 13.99 -13.99 24.58
C TYR A 36 13.25 -15.12 23.85
N HIS A 37 12.19 -15.62 24.44
CA HIS A 37 11.54 -16.86 23.98
C HIS A 37 10.23 -16.65 23.21
N LYS A 38 9.77 -15.41 22.96
CA LYS A 38 8.46 -15.16 22.33
C LYS A 38 8.56 -15.00 20.82
N VAL A 39 7.58 -15.57 20.11
CA VAL A 39 7.27 -15.30 18.71
C VAL A 39 5.90 -14.65 18.63
N TYR A 40 5.81 -13.53 17.93
CA TYR A 40 4.61 -12.72 17.77
C TYR A 40 4.06 -12.85 16.37
N VAL A 41 2.74 -12.73 16.25
CA VAL A 41 2.01 -12.66 14.99
C VAL A 41 0.99 -11.53 15.03
N PHE A 42 0.84 -10.80 13.93
CA PHE A 42 -0.17 -9.76 13.74
C PHE A 42 -0.48 -9.61 12.24
N GLY A 43 -1.48 -8.83 11.89
CA GLY A 43 -1.83 -8.54 10.49
C GLY A 43 -3.24 -7.96 10.35
N ASP A 44 -3.61 -7.57 9.13
CA ASP A 44 -4.95 -7.05 8.87
C ASP A 44 -6.01 -8.13 9.15
N GLY A 45 -6.93 -7.83 10.07
CA GLY A 45 -7.93 -8.79 10.53
C GLY A 45 -7.38 -9.94 11.38
N ILE A 46 -6.07 -9.90 11.73
CA ILE A 46 -5.41 -10.87 12.63
C ILE A 46 -5.04 -10.12 13.91
N LYS A 47 -5.69 -10.50 15.01
CA LYS A 47 -5.36 -9.95 16.31
C LYS A 47 -3.93 -10.32 16.67
N GLU A 48 -3.17 -9.36 17.20
CA GLU A 48 -1.84 -9.63 17.72
C GLU A 48 -1.90 -10.69 18.83
N ASP A 49 -1.02 -11.69 18.67
CA ASP A 49 -0.89 -12.83 19.61
C ASP A 49 0.58 -13.24 19.70
N SER A 50 0.94 -13.98 20.74
CA SER A 50 2.29 -14.49 20.91
C SER A 50 2.30 -15.88 21.50
N VAL A 51 3.34 -16.64 21.20
CA VAL A 51 3.60 -17.96 21.78
C VAL A 51 5.06 -18.05 22.25
N GLU A 52 5.32 -18.91 23.23
CA GLU A 52 6.67 -19.19 23.68
C GLU A 52 7.33 -20.29 22.85
N ILE A 53 8.63 -20.16 22.62
CA ILE A 53 9.49 -21.21 22.09
C ILE A 53 9.83 -22.16 23.26
N GLN A 54 9.33 -23.38 23.21
CA GLN A 54 9.59 -24.43 24.19
C GLN A 54 10.37 -25.55 23.50
N ASP A 55 11.48 -25.98 24.10
CA ASP A 55 12.38 -26.99 23.52
C ASP A 55 12.75 -26.73 22.07
N GLY A 56 13.01 -25.44 21.73
CA GLY A 56 13.35 -24.99 20.39
C GLY A 56 12.18 -25.09 19.39
N ARG A 57 10.93 -25.16 19.83
CA ARG A 57 9.74 -25.28 18.97
C ARG A 57 8.65 -24.29 19.36
N PHE A 58 7.86 -23.86 18.36
CA PHE A 58 6.65 -23.06 18.62
C PHE A 58 5.52 -23.47 17.65
N THR A 59 4.29 -23.15 18.04
CA THR A 59 3.11 -23.35 17.18
C THR A 59 2.13 -22.22 17.38
N ILE A 60 1.89 -21.46 16.32
CA ILE A 60 0.88 -20.37 16.25
C ILE A 60 -0.33 -20.87 15.48
N ARG A 61 -1.54 -20.56 15.97
CA ARG A 61 -2.81 -20.88 15.30
C ARG A 61 -3.63 -19.61 15.17
N ILE A 62 -3.81 -19.16 13.94
CA ILE A 62 -4.60 -17.95 13.62
C ILE A 62 -5.76 -18.29 12.68
N PRO A 63 -6.87 -17.55 12.72
CA PRO A 63 -7.91 -17.68 11.72
C PRO A 63 -7.32 -17.34 10.34
N TRP A 64 -7.73 -18.10 9.31
CA TRP A 64 -7.45 -17.67 7.95
C TRP A 64 -8.45 -16.58 7.55
N VAL A 65 -7.93 -15.43 7.17
CA VAL A 65 -8.69 -14.29 6.63
C VAL A 65 -8.25 -14.09 5.19
N LYS A 66 -9.22 -14.05 4.27
CA LYS A 66 -8.92 -13.88 2.85
C LYS A 66 -8.17 -12.57 2.62
N ASP A 67 -7.10 -12.64 1.84
CA ASP A 67 -6.23 -11.52 1.47
C ASP A 67 -5.44 -10.90 2.64
N ALA A 68 -5.62 -11.38 3.87
CA ALA A 68 -4.78 -10.97 4.99
C ALA A 68 -3.43 -11.68 4.96
N VAL A 69 -2.38 -10.93 5.25
CA VAL A 69 -1.01 -11.44 5.34
C VAL A 69 -0.56 -11.38 6.79
N PRO A 70 -0.34 -12.52 7.46
CA PRO A 70 0.25 -12.53 8.78
C PRO A 70 1.71 -12.07 8.75
N TYR A 71 2.08 -11.21 9.69
CA TYR A 71 3.46 -10.79 9.95
C TYR A 71 3.97 -11.50 11.21
N LEU A 72 5.17 -12.05 11.12
CA LEU A 72 5.85 -12.69 12.24
C LEU A 72 7.09 -11.91 12.63
N TYR A 73 7.42 -11.93 13.92
CA TYR A 73 8.71 -11.53 14.45
C TYR A 73 9.01 -12.27 15.76
N SER A 74 10.30 -12.40 16.10
CA SER A 74 10.71 -12.92 17.39
C SER A 74 11.14 -11.81 18.34
N GLU A 75 10.97 -12.06 19.63
CA GLU A 75 11.50 -11.18 20.68
C GLU A 75 13.03 -11.06 20.56
N TYR A 76 13.71 -12.18 20.26
CA TYR A 76 15.15 -12.19 20.00
C TYR A 76 15.55 -11.22 18.88
N ASP A 77 14.87 -11.25 17.72
CA ASP A 77 15.16 -10.34 16.61
C ASP A 77 15.01 -8.87 17.03
N THR A 78 13.97 -8.56 17.80
CA THR A 78 13.70 -7.20 18.27
C THR A 78 14.77 -6.68 19.22
N LYS A 79 15.35 -7.55 20.06
CA LYS A 79 16.31 -7.17 21.11
C LYS A 79 17.77 -7.28 20.69
N MET A 80 18.08 -8.25 19.84
CA MET A 80 19.47 -8.63 19.52
C MET A 80 19.91 -8.21 18.11
N ARG A 81 18.98 -7.77 17.25
CA ARG A 81 19.28 -7.44 15.85
C ARG A 81 18.85 -6.03 15.52
N SER A 82 19.50 -5.42 14.52
CA SER A 82 19.10 -4.13 13.96
C SER A 82 18.21 -4.35 12.72
N GLY A 83 17.25 -3.45 12.51
CA GLY A 83 16.32 -3.45 11.38
C GLY A 83 14.92 -3.94 11.75
N PRO A 84 13.98 -3.95 10.79
CA PRO A 84 12.60 -4.34 11.05
C PRO A 84 12.53 -5.85 11.34
N PRO A 85 12.10 -6.26 12.53
CA PRO A 85 12.05 -7.67 12.91
C PRO A 85 10.94 -8.43 12.19
N ALA A 86 9.81 -7.76 11.91
CA ALA A 86 8.63 -8.39 11.32
C ALA A 86 8.79 -8.67 9.82
N PHE A 87 8.30 -9.82 9.37
CA PHE A 87 8.24 -10.21 7.97
C PHE A 87 6.90 -10.87 7.63
N PRO A 88 6.39 -10.65 6.41
CA PRO A 88 5.13 -11.24 5.98
C PRO A 88 5.29 -12.73 5.63
N VAL A 89 4.28 -13.52 5.99
CA VAL A 89 4.13 -14.92 5.54
C VAL A 89 2.98 -14.96 4.53
N VAL A 90 3.33 -14.89 3.26
CA VAL A 90 2.36 -14.83 2.15
C VAL A 90 1.82 -16.24 1.89
N VAL A 91 0.53 -16.49 2.12
CA VAL A 91 -0.07 -17.82 2.02
C VAL A 91 -1.19 -17.88 0.98
N ASP A 92 -1.33 -19.04 0.30
CA ASP A 92 -2.37 -19.26 -0.70
C ASP A 92 -3.74 -19.53 -0.09
N GLY A 93 -3.79 -19.98 1.17
CA GLY A 93 -5.02 -20.37 1.84
C GLY A 93 -4.78 -20.94 3.24
N PRO A 94 -5.83 -21.53 3.86
CA PRO A 94 -5.69 -22.21 5.13
C PRO A 94 -4.78 -23.43 4.99
N GLY A 95 -3.98 -23.72 6.03
CA GLY A 95 -3.04 -24.85 5.99
C GLY A 95 -1.98 -24.77 7.08
N THR A 96 -0.97 -25.64 6.96
CA THR A 96 0.16 -25.66 7.88
C THR A 96 1.42 -25.13 7.18
N ILE A 97 2.05 -24.14 7.80
CA ILE A 97 3.32 -23.54 7.40
C ILE A 97 4.40 -24.02 8.34
N TYR A 98 5.56 -24.34 7.82
CA TYR A 98 6.75 -24.76 8.59
C TYR A 98 7.84 -23.71 8.42
N ILE A 99 8.48 -23.33 9.53
CA ILE A 99 9.56 -22.36 9.60
C ILE A 99 10.70 -22.98 10.42
N ASP A 100 11.82 -23.29 9.77
CA ASP A 100 12.90 -24.03 10.39
C ASP A 100 14.18 -23.18 10.47
N LEU A 101 14.38 -22.49 11.60
CA LEU A 101 15.57 -21.66 11.83
C LEU A 101 16.72 -22.51 12.40
N ALA A 102 17.76 -22.66 11.60
CA ALA A 102 18.94 -23.46 11.96
C ALA A 102 19.86 -22.76 12.97
N ASP A 103 19.85 -21.42 13.01
CA ASP A 103 20.64 -20.59 13.93
C ASP A 103 19.88 -19.29 14.21
N VAL A 104 19.54 -19.07 15.48
CA VAL A 104 18.77 -17.89 15.93
C VAL A 104 19.49 -16.58 15.61
N THR A 105 20.82 -16.57 15.51
CA THR A 105 21.59 -15.37 15.17
C THR A 105 21.32 -14.85 13.74
N GLN A 106 20.82 -15.72 12.85
CA GLN A 106 20.43 -15.33 11.49
C GLN A 106 19.10 -14.59 11.45
N GLY A 107 18.27 -14.73 12.50
CA GLY A 107 16.95 -14.13 12.62
C GLY A 107 15.84 -14.93 11.94
N LEU A 108 14.64 -14.83 12.49
CA LEU A 108 13.49 -15.64 12.09
C LEU A 108 13.11 -15.47 10.60
N ARG A 109 13.36 -14.30 10.02
CA ARG A 109 13.14 -14.01 8.60
C ARG A 109 14.00 -14.87 7.66
N ALA A 110 15.18 -15.29 8.09
CA ALA A 110 16.10 -16.11 7.28
C ALA A 110 15.73 -17.60 7.29
N ALA A 111 14.78 -18.00 8.12
CA ALA A 111 14.36 -19.41 8.21
C ALA A 111 13.63 -19.85 6.94
N PRO A 112 13.98 -21.01 6.34
CA PRO A 112 13.26 -21.58 5.22
C PRO A 112 11.78 -21.79 5.54
N ILE A 113 10.89 -21.36 4.63
CA ILE A 113 9.43 -21.48 4.77
C ILE A 113 8.92 -22.58 3.84
N ARG A 114 8.13 -23.51 4.38
CA ARG A 114 7.52 -24.62 3.65
C ARG A 114 6.03 -24.74 3.98
N GLY A 115 5.26 -25.41 3.12
CA GLY A 115 3.83 -25.66 3.34
C GLY A 115 2.88 -24.70 2.60
N SER A 116 3.42 -23.66 1.95
CA SER A 116 2.71 -22.82 1.00
C SER A 116 3.64 -22.46 -0.15
N ARG A 117 3.14 -22.58 -1.38
CA ARG A 117 3.88 -22.19 -2.59
C ARG A 117 4.17 -20.68 -2.57
N SER A 118 3.16 -19.87 -2.24
CA SER A 118 3.31 -18.43 -2.16
C SER A 118 4.29 -17.97 -1.09
N ALA A 119 4.33 -18.64 0.07
CA ALA A 119 5.28 -18.29 1.13
C ALA A 119 6.73 -18.57 0.71
N ALA A 120 6.98 -19.72 0.10
CA ALA A 120 8.32 -20.08 -0.41
C ALA A 120 8.74 -19.13 -1.55
N ALA A 121 7.87 -18.90 -2.54
CA ALA A 121 8.15 -18.01 -3.65
C ALA A 121 8.40 -16.57 -3.19
N PHE A 122 7.62 -16.07 -2.22
CA PHE A 122 7.83 -14.73 -1.67
C PHE A 122 9.18 -14.62 -0.94
N GLN A 123 9.57 -15.63 -0.19
CA GLN A 123 10.89 -15.66 0.46
C GLN A 123 12.01 -15.61 -0.57
N GLU A 124 11.95 -16.42 -1.61
CA GLU A 124 12.92 -16.41 -2.72
C GLU A 124 12.99 -15.03 -3.41
N PHE A 125 11.82 -14.40 -3.62
CA PHE A 125 11.77 -13.03 -4.15
C PHE A 125 12.48 -12.02 -3.24
N GLU A 126 12.26 -12.06 -1.93
CA GLU A 126 12.91 -11.13 -0.99
C GLU A 126 14.43 -11.34 -0.93
N GLU A 127 14.88 -12.58 -0.97
CA GLU A 127 16.32 -12.92 -1.00
C GLU A 127 16.99 -12.41 -2.29
N GLY A 128 16.39 -12.67 -3.44
CA GLY A 128 16.87 -12.18 -4.73
C GLY A 128 16.84 -10.66 -4.83
N ARG A 129 15.80 -10.02 -4.32
CA ARG A 129 15.69 -8.57 -4.25
C ARG A 129 16.78 -7.94 -3.38
N GLU A 130 17.08 -8.52 -2.23
CA GLU A 130 18.14 -8.01 -1.35
C GLU A 130 19.54 -8.19 -1.96
N LYS A 131 19.77 -9.34 -2.61
CA LYS A 131 21.00 -9.54 -3.41
C LYS A 131 21.13 -8.50 -4.51
N LEU A 132 20.07 -8.27 -5.28
CA LEU A 132 20.04 -7.25 -6.33
C LEU A 132 20.38 -5.85 -5.79
N ARG A 133 19.82 -5.46 -4.65
CA ARG A 133 20.12 -4.17 -4.00
C ARG A 133 21.57 -4.08 -3.55
N THR A 134 22.11 -5.15 -3.00
CA THR A 134 23.51 -5.23 -2.55
C THR A 134 24.45 -5.08 -3.74
N ASP A 135 24.20 -5.80 -4.83
CA ASP A 135 24.99 -5.74 -6.06
C ASP A 135 24.94 -4.33 -6.70
N ILE A 136 23.76 -3.69 -6.72
CA ILE A 136 23.62 -2.31 -7.21
C ILE A 136 24.42 -1.34 -6.33
N ARG A 137 24.32 -1.49 -5.00
CA ARG A 137 25.05 -0.62 -4.07
C ARG A 137 26.56 -0.77 -4.23
N ALA A 138 27.04 -2.00 -4.38
CA ALA A 138 28.45 -2.28 -4.63
C ALA A 138 28.93 -1.63 -5.94
N ALA A 139 28.18 -1.80 -7.04
CA ALA A 139 28.50 -1.19 -8.33
C ALA A 139 28.51 0.35 -8.32
N VAL A 140 27.58 0.98 -7.59
CA VAL A 140 27.56 2.44 -7.41
C VAL A 140 28.75 2.91 -6.59
N ASN A 141 29.05 2.23 -5.48
CA ASN A 141 30.21 2.59 -4.64
C ASN A 141 31.54 2.44 -5.37
N GLU A 142 31.70 1.39 -6.16
CA GLU A 142 32.91 1.20 -7.00
C GLU A 142 33.06 2.30 -8.05
N ARG A 143 31.98 2.59 -8.78
CA ARG A 143 31.96 3.61 -9.85
C ARG A 143 32.24 5.03 -9.35
N PHE A 144 31.92 5.33 -8.11
CA PHE A 144 31.99 6.66 -7.51
C PHE A 144 32.83 6.68 -6.23
N ALA A 145 33.87 5.83 -6.15
CA ALA A 145 34.73 5.70 -4.98
C ALA A 145 35.34 7.03 -4.49
N ASP A 146 35.63 7.93 -5.44
CA ASP A 146 36.27 9.23 -5.16
C ASP A 146 35.26 10.35 -4.85
N LYS A 147 33.95 10.09 -4.87
CA LYS A 147 32.94 11.10 -4.60
C LYS A 147 32.45 11.11 -3.15
N PRO A 148 32.07 12.29 -2.61
CA PRO A 148 31.45 12.37 -1.29
C PRO A 148 30.15 11.54 -1.23
N LYS A 149 29.87 10.90 -0.09
CA LYS A 149 28.66 10.06 0.10
C LYS A 149 27.32 10.80 -0.07
N ASN A 150 27.32 12.12 0.01
CA ASN A 150 26.16 12.99 -0.19
C ASN A 150 26.05 13.57 -1.60
N ASP A 151 26.87 13.13 -2.57
CA ASP A 151 26.76 13.58 -3.95
C ASP A 151 25.44 13.11 -4.56
N SER A 152 24.65 14.05 -5.08
CA SER A 152 23.33 13.79 -5.68
C SER A 152 23.38 12.85 -6.90
N THR A 153 24.51 12.79 -7.59
CA THR A 153 24.71 11.89 -8.74
C THR A 153 24.75 10.42 -8.33
N LEU A 154 25.25 10.11 -7.11
CA LEU A 154 25.20 8.76 -6.52
C LEU A 154 23.76 8.28 -6.38
N ASN A 155 22.93 9.09 -5.75
CA ASN A 155 21.51 8.75 -5.54
C ASN A 155 20.77 8.61 -6.87
N LYS A 156 21.01 9.50 -7.82
CA LYS A 156 20.39 9.43 -9.15
C LYS A 156 20.78 8.15 -9.88
N THR A 157 22.07 7.80 -9.88
CA THR A 157 22.55 6.56 -10.52
C THR A 157 22.02 5.32 -9.82
N TYR A 158 21.97 5.31 -8.48
CA TYR A 158 21.40 4.22 -7.70
C TYR A 158 19.91 3.99 -8.06
N LEU A 159 19.11 5.06 -8.10
CA LEU A 159 17.70 4.98 -8.48
C LEU A 159 17.50 4.48 -9.91
N GLN A 160 18.33 4.93 -10.86
CA GLN A 160 18.29 4.45 -12.23
C GLN A 160 18.60 2.95 -12.33
N LEU A 161 19.62 2.46 -11.62
CA LEU A 161 19.97 1.04 -11.61
C LEU A 161 18.89 0.19 -10.91
N ILE A 162 18.29 0.73 -9.84
CA ILE A 162 17.12 0.08 -9.21
C ILE A 162 15.99 -0.09 -10.23
N GLN A 163 15.62 0.96 -10.95
CA GLN A 163 14.57 0.87 -11.97
C GLN A 163 14.94 -0.13 -13.08
N GLN A 164 16.14 -0.07 -13.60
CA GLN A 164 16.59 -0.92 -14.71
C GLN A 164 16.65 -2.41 -14.34
N ARG A 165 16.92 -2.76 -13.09
CA ARG A 165 17.08 -4.16 -12.65
C ARG A 165 15.90 -4.68 -11.85
N LEU A 166 15.29 -3.86 -11.00
CA LEU A 166 14.18 -4.29 -10.14
C LEU A 166 12.87 -4.46 -10.92
N ILE A 167 12.59 -3.57 -11.89
CA ILE A 167 11.36 -3.68 -12.69
C ILE A 167 11.29 -5.01 -13.47
N PRO A 168 12.32 -5.40 -14.25
CA PRO A 168 12.33 -6.72 -14.89
C PRO A 168 12.23 -7.86 -13.89
N TYR A 169 12.97 -7.80 -12.77
CA TYR A 169 12.92 -8.83 -11.73
C TYR A 169 11.52 -9.03 -11.14
N ILE A 170 10.79 -7.92 -10.89
CA ILE A 170 9.38 -7.98 -10.48
C ILE A 170 8.51 -8.61 -11.58
N GLY A 171 8.74 -8.22 -12.83
CA GLY A 171 8.00 -8.74 -13.97
C GLY A 171 8.13 -10.26 -14.10
N ASP A 172 9.35 -10.77 -14.11
CA ASP A 172 9.67 -12.20 -14.20
C ASP A 172 9.04 -12.99 -13.03
N PHE A 173 9.12 -12.45 -11.82
CA PHE A 173 8.49 -13.07 -10.66
C PHE A 173 6.97 -13.16 -10.79
N VAL A 174 6.31 -12.07 -11.18
CA VAL A 174 4.84 -12.03 -11.34
C VAL A 174 4.38 -12.99 -12.43
N GLU A 175 5.10 -13.07 -13.55
CA GLU A 175 4.76 -13.98 -14.66
C GLU A 175 4.93 -15.45 -14.23
N THR A 176 6.02 -15.79 -13.54
CA THR A 176 6.29 -17.15 -13.02
C THR A 176 5.26 -17.59 -11.97
N ASN A 177 4.70 -16.63 -11.21
CA ASN A 177 3.76 -16.89 -10.12
C ASN A 177 2.35 -16.34 -10.41
N ALA A 178 1.96 -16.22 -11.69
CA ALA A 178 0.69 -15.61 -12.09
C ALA A 178 -0.56 -16.38 -11.62
N ASP A 179 -0.41 -17.66 -11.28
CA ASP A 179 -1.45 -18.54 -10.76
C ASP A 179 -1.41 -18.69 -9.20
N ALA A 180 -0.43 -18.08 -8.53
CA ALA A 180 -0.25 -18.09 -7.08
C ALA A 180 -0.54 -16.72 -6.44
N TYR A 181 -0.94 -16.69 -5.18
CA TYR A 181 -1.23 -15.45 -4.46
C TYR A 181 0.00 -14.51 -4.37
N ALA A 182 1.22 -15.07 -4.29
CA ALA A 182 2.45 -14.30 -4.28
C ALA A 182 2.61 -13.39 -5.49
N GLY A 183 2.22 -13.83 -6.70
CA GLY A 183 2.27 -13.01 -7.91
C GLY A 183 1.35 -11.78 -7.81
N ALA A 184 0.10 -11.98 -7.39
CA ALA A 184 -0.84 -10.88 -7.15
C ALA A 184 -0.39 -9.94 -6.03
N PHE A 185 0.15 -10.51 -4.95
CA PHE A 185 0.66 -9.76 -3.81
C PHE A 185 1.86 -8.86 -4.19
N ILE A 186 2.84 -9.39 -4.92
CA ILE A 186 3.98 -8.61 -5.40
C ILE A 186 3.56 -7.55 -6.40
N LEU A 187 2.67 -7.87 -7.34
CA LEU A 187 2.15 -6.89 -8.28
C LEU A 187 1.45 -5.72 -7.57
N GLY A 188 0.60 -6.01 -6.58
CA GLY A 188 -0.05 -5.01 -5.75
C GLY A 188 0.95 -4.15 -4.96
N ARG A 189 1.97 -4.79 -4.37
CA ARG A 189 3.01 -4.11 -3.58
C ARG A 189 3.87 -3.15 -4.39
N TYR A 190 4.16 -3.50 -5.64
CA TYR A 190 5.06 -2.74 -6.51
C TYR A 190 4.35 -1.94 -7.62
N GLN A 191 3.03 -1.92 -7.64
CA GLN A 191 2.22 -1.23 -8.66
C GLN A 191 2.58 0.26 -8.88
N ALA A 192 3.11 0.93 -7.85
CA ALA A 192 3.42 2.36 -7.91
C ALA A 192 4.68 2.68 -8.72
N ILE A 193 5.63 1.74 -8.80
CA ILE A 193 6.91 1.93 -9.50
C ILE A 193 6.95 1.30 -10.88
N LEU A 194 5.97 0.44 -11.20
CA LEU A 194 5.87 -0.18 -12.52
C LEU A 194 5.34 0.83 -13.55
N PRO A 195 5.92 0.89 -14.76
CA PRO A 195 5.34 1.60 -15.88
C PRO A 195 3.90 1.12 -16.16
N PRO A 196 2.99 2.01 -16.60
CA PRO A 196 1.59 1.66 -16.85
C PRO A 196 1.39 0.45 -17.77
N GLU A 197 2.18 0.36 -18.84
CA GLU A 197 2.17 -0.75 -19.80
C GLU A 197 2.60 -2.06 -19.18
N ASP A 198 3.64 -2.07 -18.33
CA ASP A 198 4.07 -3.26 -17.61
C ASP A 198 3.04 -3.68 -16.56
N LEU A 199 2.48 -2.72 -15.84
CA LEU A 199 1.45 -2.99 -14.84
C LEU A 199 0.21 -3.65 -15.48
N GLU A 200 -0.26 -3.14 -16.63
CA GLU A 200 -1.39 -3.71 -17.37
C GLU A 200 -1.05 -5.09 -17.93
N ARG A 201 0.11 -5.26 -18.52
CA ARG A 201 0.60 -6.53 -19.07
C ARG A 201 0.64 -7.61 -17.97
N LEU A 202 1.27 -7.31 -16.84
CA LEU A 202 1.41 -8.23 -15.71
C LEU A 202 0.06 -8.55 -15.06
N TYR A 203 -0.81 -7.56 -14.87
CA TYR A 203 -2.18 -7.78 -14.40
C TYR A 203 -2.97 -8.74 -15.32
N ASN A 204 -2.82 -8.57 -16.62
CA ASN A 204 -3.52 -9.43 -17.60
C ASN A 204 -3.04 -10.89 -17.55
N LYS A 205 -1.78 -11.13 -17.20
CA LYS A 205 -1.19 -12.46 -16.99
C LYS A 205 -1.73 -13.20 -15.77
N LEU A 206 -2.18 -12.49 -14.74
CA LEU A 206 -2.71 -13.14 -13.54
C LEU A 206 -3.88 -14.08 -13.86
N ALA A 207 -3.89 -15.24 -13.24
CA ALA A 207 -5.01 -16.18 -13.30
C ALA A 207 -6.32 -15.56 -12.77
N PRO A 208 -7.51 -15.99 -13.24
CA PRO A 208 -8.78 -15.43 -12.78
C PRO A 208 -8.97 -15.43 -11.25
N ALA A 209 -8.52 -16.50 -10.57
CA ALA A 209 -8.58 -16.60 -9.12
C ALA A 209 -7.72 -15.51 -8.43
N GLN A 210 -6.56 -15.19 -9.01
CA GLN A 210 -5.65 -14.17 -8.47
C GLN A 210 -6.15 -12.75 -8.74
N LYS A 211 -6.81 -12.50 -9.89
CA LYS A 211 -7.50 -11.23 -10.16
C LYS A 211 -8.62 -10.91 -9.17
N ALA A 212 -9.19 -11.93 -8.53
CA ALA A 212 -10.22 -11.77 -7.49
C ALA A 212 -9.69 -11.43 -6.10
N THR A 213 -8.37 -11.40 -5.90
CA THR A 213 -7.71 -11.04 -4.63
C THR A 213 -7.68 -9.53 -4.39
N GLY A 214 -7.52 -9.12 -3.12
CA GLY A 214 -7.42 -7.72 -2.72
C GLY A 214 -6.31 -6.95 -3.45
N PRO A 215 -5.05 -7.43 -3.43
CA PRO A 215 -3.94 -6.79 -4.14
C PRO A 215 -4.20 -6.60 -5.63
N ALA A 216 -4.74 -7.60 -6.33
CA ALA A 216 -5.04 -7.48 -7.75
C ALA A 216 -6.21 -6.53 -8.05
N LYS A 217 -7.21 -6.43 -7.18
CA LYS A 217 -8.28 -5.43 -7.28
C LYS A 217 -7.76 -4.00 -7.11
N GLU A 218 -6.78 -3.79 -6.24
CA GLU A 218 -6.10 -2.50 -6.12
C GLU A 218 -5.36 -2.11 -7.40
N VAL A 219 -4.67 -3.09 -8.03
CA VAL A 219 -4.03 -2.89 -9.34
C VAL A 219 -5.08 -2.54 -10.41
N ALA A 220 -6.20 -3.25 -10.47
CA ALA A 220 -7.29 -2.95 -11.40
C ALA A 220 -7.85 -1.53 -11.20
N GLY A 221 -8.03 -1.13 -9.95
CA GLY A 221 -8.43 0.24 -9.60
C GLY A 221 -7.44 1.27 -10.11
N ARG A 222 -6.13 1.03 -9.88
CA ARG A 222 -5.06 1.89 -10.37
C ARG A 222 -5.00 1.99 -11.89
N LEU A 223 -5.12 0.87 -12.61
CA LEU A 223 -5.18 0.86 -14.08
C LEU A 223 -6.37 1.67 -14.59
N THR A 224 -7.52 1.57 -13.92
CA THR A 224 -8.69 2.41 -14.20
C THR A 224 -8.36 3.90 -13.97
N GLY A 225 -7.72 4.23 -12.85
CA GLY A 225 -7.28 5.57 -12.54
C GLY A 225 -6.31 6.15 -13.58
N ILE A 226 -5.33 5.36 -14.02
CA ILE A 226 -4.39 5.77 -15.07
C ILE A 226 -5.12 6.17 -16.35
N LYS A 227 -6.13 5.39 -16.78
CA LYS A 227 -6.93 5.68 -17.97
C LYS A 227 -7.83 6.90 -17.80
N ARG A 228 -8.26 7.20 -16.60
CA ARG A 228 -9.13 8.35 -16.27
C ARG A 228 -8.38 9.65 -15.98
N ALA A 229 -7.17 9.54 -15.45
CA ALA A 229 -6.36 10.68 -15.01
C ALA A 229 -5.59 11.36 -16.16
N VAL A 230 -6.24 11.51 -17.32
CA VAL A 230 -5.66 12.08 -18.55
C VAL A 230 -6.31 13.41 -18.87
N ALA A 231 -5.52 14.37 -19.36
CA ALA A 231 -6.02 15.69 -19.77
C ALA A 231 -7.19 15.55 -20.77
N GLY A 232 -8.23 16.37 -20.60
CA GLY A 232 -9.46 16.37 -21.39
C GLY A 232 -10.52 15.38 -20.91
N VAL A 233 -10.19 14.40 -20.06
CA VAL A 233 -11.17 13.44 -19.50
C VAL A 233 -11.93 14.11 -18.37
N GLU A 234 -13.25 13.86 -18.34
CA GLU A 234 -14.14 14.36 -17.28
C GLU A 234 -13.95 13.52 -16.01
N VAL A 235 -13.77 14.22 -14.89
CA VAL A 235 -13.68 13.58 -13.56
C VAL A 235 -15.03 12.97 -13.20
N THR A 236 -15.03 11.65 -12.94
CA THR A 236 -16.20 10.97 -12.39
C THR A 236 -16.52 11.53 -11.02
N ASP A 237 -17.77 11.88 -10.76
CA ASP A 237 -18.20 12.43 -9.48
C ASP A 237 -17.90 11.45 -8.33
N PHE A 238 -17.53 12.01 -7.20
CA PHE A 238 -17.26 11.27 -5.97
C PHE A 238 -17.76 12.06 -4.75
N ILE A 239 -18.04 11.34 -3.68
CA ILE A 239 -18.45 11.91 -2.40
C ILE A 239 -17.47 11.42 -1.34
N LEU A 240 -16.84 12.38 -0.63
CA LEU A 240 -15.96 12.16 0.52
C LEU A 240 -16.43 13.01 1.70
N ASN A 241 -15.95 12.72 2.90
CA ASN A 241 -16.37 13.43 4.09
C ASN A 241 -15.38 14.53 4.51
N SER A 242 -15.93 15.67 4.92
CA SER A 242 -15.19 16.78 5.54
C SER A 242 -14.69 16.42 6.96
N PRO A 243 -13.87 17.27 7.61
CA PRO A 243 -13.47 17.10 9.00
C PRO A 243 -14.65 16.94 9.98
N GLU A 244 -15.79 17.58 9.68
CA GLU A 244 -17.03 17.53 10.47
C GLU A 244 -17.95 16.37 10.04
N ASP A 245 -17.45 15.40 9.30
CA ASP A 245 -18.21 14.25 8.75
C ASP A 245 -19.36 14.64 7.80
N LYS A 246 -19.34 15.84 7.24
CA LYS A 246 -20.31 16.25 6.22
C LYS A 246 -19.88 15.72 4.85
N SER A 247 -20.85 15.17 4.12
CA SER A 247 -20.62 14.70 2.75
C SER A 247 -20.37 15.86 1.80
N VAL A 248 -19.25 15.80 1.09
CA VAL A 248 -18.83 16.76 0.05
C VAL A 248 -18.79 16.03 -1.28
N SER A 249 -19.64 16.42 -2.22
CA SER A 249 -19.64 15.91 -3.60
C SER A 249 -18.72 16.77 -4.45
N PHE A 250 -17.89 16.16 -5.29
CA PHE A 250 -17.06 16.89 -6.24
C PHE A 250 -17.91 17.69 -7.25
N SER A 251 -19.08 17.19 -7.61
CA SER A 251 -20.02 17.90 -8.49
C SER A 251 -20.51 19.24 -7.94
N SER A 252 -20.43 19.47 -6.61
CA SER A 252 -20.77 20.77 -6.01
C SER A 252 -19.82 21.91 -6.40
N PHE A 253 -18.66 21.58 -6.96
CA PHE A 253 -17.67 22.54 -7.45
C PHE A 253 -17.81 22.86 -8.95
N ARG A 254 -18.81 22.29 -9.65
CA ARG A 254 -19.05 22.59 -11.06
C ARG A 254 -19.25 24.10 -11.30
N GLY A 255 -18.78 24.57 -12.44
CA GLY A 255 -18.78 26.00 -12.76
C GLY A 255 -17.53 26.76 -12.29
N LYS A 256 -16.67 26.11 -11.49
CA LYS A 256 -15.38 26.67 -11.05
C LYS A 256 -14.20 25.87 -11.64
N TYR A 257 -13.07 26.54 -11.83
CA TYR A 257 -11.79 25.85 -11.88
C TYR A 257 -11.47 25.30 -10.50
N VAL A 258 -11.13 24.04 -10.39
CA VAL A 258 -10.84 23.38 -9.12
C VAL A 258 -9.41 22.86 -9.12
N LEU A 259 -8.61 23.29 -8.15
CA LEU A 259 -7.32 22.69 -7.87
C LEU A 259 -7.53 21.59 -6.83
N ILE A 260 -7.52 20.32 -7.26
CA ILE A 260 -7.51 19.19 -6.35
C ILE A 260 -6.07 18.97 -5.89
N ASP A 261 -5.84 19.06 -4.56
CA ASP A 261 -4.55 18.83 -3.93
C ASP A 261 -4.59 17.55 -3.10
N PHE A 262 -3.83 16.53 -3.53
CA PHE A 262 -3.66 15.27 -2.79
C PHE A 262 -2.46 15.38 -1.86
N TRP A 263 -2.70 15.20 -0.56
CA TRP A 263 -1.72 15.37 0.49
C TRP A 263 -1.87 14.35 1.63
N ALA A 264 -0.99 14.39 2.64
CA ALA A 264 -1.12 13.61 3.87
C ALA A 264 -0.44 14.29 5.06
N SER A 265 -0.89 13.99 6.28
CA SER A 265 -0.33 14.54 7.52
C SER A 265 1.15 14.21 7.73
N TRP A 266 1.59 13.05 7.26
CA TRP A 266 2.97 12.57 7.32
C TRP A 266 3.85 13.09 6.16
N CYS A 267 3.29 13.80 5.18
CA CYS A 267 4.00 14.29 4.01
C CYS A 267 4.72 15.61 4.30
N GLY A 268 6.02 15.55 4.55
CA GLY A 268 6.86 16.74 4.75
C GLY A 268 6.81 17.75 3.60
N PRO A 269 7.05 17.33 2.33
CA PRO A 269 6.97 18.22 1.17
C PRO A 269 5.60 18.86 0.97
N CYS A 270 4.49 18.16 1.31
CA CYS A 270 3.14 18.75 1.24
C CYS A 270 3.02 19.92 2.23
N LYS A 271 3.51 19.73 3.46
CA LYS A 271 3.48 20.80 4.48
C LYS A 271 4.35 21.98 4.10
N ALA A 272 5.49 21.75 3.47
CA ALA A 272 6.37 22.80 2.97
C ALA A 272 5.72 23.65 1.87
N SER A 273 4.79 23.08 1.09
CA SER A 273 4.09 23.82 0.02
C SER A 273 2.85 24.62 0.51
N PHE A 274 2.34 24.37 1.71
CA PHE A 274 1.12 25.07 2.18
C PHE A 274 1.22 26.60 2.28
N PRO A 275 2.32 27.21 2.70
CA PRO A 275 2.43 28.67 2.68
C PRO A 275 2.19 29.23 1.27
N TYR A 276 2.86 28.70 0.28
CA TYR A 276 2.67 29.07 -1.12
C TYR A 276 1.24 28.80 -1.62
N MET A 277 0.66 27.65 -1.26
CA MET A 277 -0.72 27.32 -1.61
C MET A 277 -1.73 28.31 -1.00
N LYS A 278 -1.47 28.84 0.20
CA LYS A 278 -2.31 29.88 0.82
C LYS A 278 -2.23 31.20 0.07
N GLU A 279 -1.04 31.60 -0.39
CA GLU A 279 -0.86 32.81 -1.22
C GLU A 279 -1.61 32.66 -2.56
N LEU A 280 -1.44 31.53 -3.22
CA LEU A 280 -2.15 31.20 -4.46
C LEU A 280 -3.67 31.21 -4.25
N TYR A 281 -4.16 30.63 -3.16
CA TYR A 281 -5.58 30.65 -2.82
C TYR A 281 -6.09 32.06 -2.58
N GLN A 282 -5.37 32.90 -1.83
CA GLN A 282 -5.75 34.31 -1.61
C GLN A 282 -5.84 35.09 -2.93
N GLN A 283 -4.94 34.82 -3.88
CA GLN A 283 -4.91 35.51 -5.17
C GLN A 283 -6.08 35.14 -6.08
N TYR A 284 -6.51 33.85 -6.09
CA TYR A 284 -7.45 33.34 -7.10
C TYR A 284 -8.82 32.96 -6.53
N ARG A 285 -8.97 32.75 -5.20
CA ARG A 285 -10.25 32.35 -4.59
C ARG A 285 -11.42 33.24 -5.01
N GLY A 286 -12.60 32.63 -5.21
CA GLY A 286 -13.82 33.37 -5.56
C GLY A 286 -14.81 32.48 -6.31
N ASP A 287 -15.71 33.15 -7.06
CA ASP A 287 -16.78 32.45 -7.76
C ASP A 287 -16.30 31.54 -8.88
N LYS A 288 -15.07 31.77 -9.39
CA LYS A 288 -14.51 31.05 -10.54
C LYS A 288 -13.41 30.07 -10.17
N PHE A 289 -12.90 30.05 -8.94
CA PHE A 289 -11.79 29.18 -8.52
C PHE A 289 -11.96 28.68 -7.08
N GLU A 290 -11.60 27.43 -6.88
CA GLU A 290 -11.57 26.79 -5.55
C GLU A 290 -10.41 25.81 -5.46
N ILE A 291 -9.92 25.53 -4.23
CA ILE A 291 -9.03 24.42 -3.93
C ILE A 291 -9.83 23.37 -3.17
N LEU A 292 -9.63 22.10 -3.50
CA LEU A 292 -10.14 20.96 -2.74
C LEU A 292 -8.97 20.11 -2.27
N GLY A 293 -8.66 20.14 -0.98
CA GLY A 293 -7.66 19.29 -0.37
C GLY A 293 -8.23 17.89 -0.11
N ILE A 294 -7.57 16.87 -0.64
CA ILE A 294 -7.94 15.46 -0.42
C ILE A 294 -6.79 14.77 0.30
N SER A 295 -6.98 14.48 1.59
CA SER A 295 -6.01 13.72 2.36
C SER A 295 -6.10 12.23 2.04
N ILE A 296 -4.93 11.59 1.85
CA ILE A 296 -4.80 10.14 1.70
C ILE A 296 -4.44 9.43 3.02
N ASP A 297 -4.58 10.11 4.16
CA ASP A 297 -4.33 9.54 5.48
C ASP A 297 -5.24 8.34 5.76
N GLN A 298 -4.68 7.30 6.36
CA GLN A 298 -5.46 6.17 6.88
C GLN A 298 -5.96 6.43 8.30
N ASP A 299 -5.24 7.27 9.05
CA ASP A 299 -5.61 7.71 10.40
C ASP A 299 -6.30 9.08 10.35
N LYS A 300 -7.61 9.07 10.55
CA LYS A 300 -8.43 10.28 10.61
C LYS A 300 -7.94 11.24 11.71
N SER A 301 -7.47 10.73 12.84
CA SER A 301 -7.03 11.55 13.96
C SER A 301 -5.74 12.29 13.61
N ALA A 302 -4.80 11.64 12.93
CA ALA A 302 -3.57 12.27 12.44
C ALA A 302 -3.89 13.40 11.44
N TRP A 303 -4.81 13.15 10.49
CA TRP A 303 -5.29 14.15 9.55
C TRP A 303 -5.92 15.37 10.25
N LEU A 304 -6.86 15.16 11.18
CA LEU A 304 -7.51 16.23 11.92
C LEU A 304 -6.53 17.06 12.75
N ASN A 305 -5.55 16.41 13.38
CA ASN A 305 -4.52 17.11 14.14
C ASN A 305 -3.63 17.97 13.24
N GLU A 306 -3.31 17.51 12.04
CA GLU A 306 -2.50 18.29 11.12
C GLU A 306 -3.29 19.47 10.52
N LEU A 307 -4.57 19.29 10.20
CA LEU A 307 -5.44 20.40 9.76
C LEU A 307 -5.49 21.55 10.77
N LYS A 308 -5.59 21.24 12.07
CA LYS A 308 -5.57 22.26 13.13
C LYS A 308 -4.27 23.05 13.17
N LYS A 309 -3.13 22.43 12.85
CA LYS A 309 -1.82 23.10 12.84
C LYS A 309 -1.65 23.94 11.58
N GLN A 310 -2.12 23.43 10.45
CA GLN A 310 -1.90 24.05 9.15
C GLN A 310 -2.91 25.14 8.82
N GLU A 311 -4.11 25.17 9.43
CA GLU A 311 -5.17 26.16 9.22
C GLU A 311 -5.42 26.44 7.72
N LEU A 312 -5.65 25.37 6.94
CA LEU A 312 -5.87 25.46 5.50
C LEU A 312 -7.24 26.08 5.21
N PRO A 313 -7.32 27.21 4.46
CA PRO A 313 -8.55 27.99 4.33
C PRO A 313 -9.53 27.45 3.25
N TRP A 314 -9.22 26.34 2.59
CA TRP A 314 -10.06 25.72 1.56
C TRP A 314 -10.66 24.40 2.04
N PRO A 315 -11.73 23.91 1.37
CA PRO A 315 -12.39 22.65 1.70
C PRO A 315 -11.42 21.47 1.77
N GLN A 316 -11.63 20.64 2.80
CA GLN A 316 -10.81 19.47 3.07
C GLN A 316 -11.68 18.22 3.17
N VAL A 317 -11.22 17.11 2.60
CA VAL A 317 -11.89 15.81 2.68
C VAL A 317 -10.89 14.68 2.87
N LEU A 318 -11.35 13.55 3.44
CA LEU A 318 -10.53 12.35 3.64
C LEU A 318 -10.86 11.30 2.58
N ASP A 319 -9.84 10.75 1.92
CA ASP A 319 -9.98 9.73 0.87
C ASP A 319 -10.26 8.32 1.43
N THR A 320 -11.42 8.11 1.99
CA THR A 320 -11.86 6.80 2.48
C THR A 320 -12.27 5.82 1.37
N LYS A 321 -12.32 6.30 0.11
CA LYS A 321 -12.80 5.50 -1.04
C LYS A 321 -11.72 5.22 -2.08
N LYS A 322 -10.45 5.55 -1.78
CA LYS A 322 -9.32 5.40 -2.71
C LYS A 322 -9.53 6.14 -4.04
N VAL A 323 -10.20 7.30 -3.99
CA VAL A 323 -10.41 8.18 -5.16
C VAL A 323 -9.07 8.60 -5.76
N SER A 324 -8.08 8.91 -4.91
CA SER A 324 -6.73 9.24 -5.31
C SER A 324 -6.11 8.20 -6.27
N VAL A 325 -6.29 6.91 -5.98
CA VAL A 325 -5.76 5.82 -6.81
C VAL A 325 -6.68 5.50 -7.98
N ASN A 326 -7.98 5.30 -7.71
CA ASN A 326 -8.93 4.73 -8.67
C ASN A 326 -9.44 5.72 -9.72
N SER A 327 -9.35 7.04 -9.43
CA SER A 327 -9.80 8.11 -10.34
C SER A 327 -8.65 8.99 -10.83
N PHE A 328 -7.59 9.16 -10.03
CA PHE A 328 -6.50 10.09 -10.33
C PHE A 328 -5.12 9.45 -10.44
N ALA A 329 -5.00 8.13 -10.26
CA ALA A 329 -3.74 7.39 -10.33
C ALA A 329 -2.60 8.06 -9.53
N VAL A 330 -2.91 8.59 -8.34
CA VAL A 330 -1.93 9.18 -7.44
C VAL A 330 -1.05 8.08 -6.86
N ASN A 331 0.27 8.22 -7.01
CA ASN A 331 1.29 7.29 -6.49
C ASN A 331 2.28 7.96 -5.54
N ALA A 332 2.25 9.28 -5.48
CA ALA A 332 3.06 10.06 -4.57
C ALA A 332 2.30 11.34 -4.19
N VAL A 333 2.56 11.88 -3.03
CA VAL A 333 2.07 13.18 -2.59
C VAL A 333 3.28 14.09 -2.29
N PRO A 334 3.15 15.41 -2.56
CA PRO A 334 1.99 16.11 -3.10
C PRO A 334 1.76 15.81 -4.60
N THR A 335 0.50 15.69 -5.00
CA THR A 335 0.09 15.64 -6.40
C THR A 335 -1.15 16.51 -6.55
N ALA A 336 -1.16 17.40 -7.54
CA ALA A 336 -2.27 18.28 -7.80
C ALA A 336 -2.83 18.09 -9.22
N TYR A 337 -4.13 18.32 -9.35
CA TYR A 337 -4.86 18.34 -10.63
C TYR A 337 -5.63 19.63 -10.76
N LEU A 338 -5.47 20.33 -11.89
CA LEU A 338 -6.33 21.44 -12.24
C LEU A 338 -7.48 20.95 -13.11
N ILE A 339 -8.70 21.25 -12.68
CA ILE A 339 -9.95 20.81 -13.30
C ILE A 339 -10.70 22.04 -13.86
N SER A 340 -11.28 21.91 -15.07
CA SER A 340 -12.09 22.97 -15.68
C SER A 340 -13.47 23.12 -15.03
N PRO A 341 -14.21 24.21 -15.29
CA PRO A 341 -15.58 24.40 -14.82
C PRO A 341 -16.55 23.27 -15.24
N GLU A 342 -16.29 22.64 -16.39
CA GLU A 342 -17.05 21.49 -16.92
C GLU A 342 -16.62 20.19 -16.24
N GLY A 343 -15.60 20.21 -15.37
CA GLY A 343 -15.06 19.07 -14.65
C GLY A 343 -14.08 18.22 -15.42
N LYS A 344 -13.44 18.75 -16.48
CA LYS A 344 -12.41 18.06 -17.22
C LYS A 344 -11.02 18.32 -16.63
N ILE A 345 -10.20 17.30 -16.59
CA ILE A 345 -8.79 17.43 -16.20
C ILE A 345 -8.07 18.32 -17.23
N LEU A 346 -7.49 19.42 -16.78
CA LEU A 346 -6.65 20.29 -17.62
C LEU A 346 -5.21 19.88 -17.55
N MET A 347 -4.72 19.57 -16.34
CA MET A 347 -3.34 19.17 -16.13
C MET A 347 -3.14 18.47 -14.79
N LYS A 348 -2.00 17.78 -14.68
CA LYS A 348 -1.49 17.14 -13.47
C LYS A 348 -0.10 17.69 -13.16
N GLN A 349 0.18 17.87 -11.87
CA GLN A 349 1.51 18.20 -11.37
C GLN A 349 1.86 17.27 -10.20
N VAL A 350 3.04 16.66 -10.22
CA VAL A 350 3.59 15.86 -9.12
C VAL A 350 4.71 16.66 -8.45
N GLY A 351 4.62 16.82 -7.13
CA GLY A 351 5.44 17.78 -6.42
C GLY A 351 4.90 19.21 -6.57
N MET A 352 4.94 19.97 -5.50
CA MET A 352 4.69 21.42 -5.51
C MET A 352 6.01 22.07 -5.12
N GLY A 353 6.61 22.84 -6.02
CA GLY A 353 7.87 23.56 -5.73
C GLY A 353 7.70 24.55 -4.57
N GLU A 354 8.73 24.68 -3.76
CA GLU A 354 8.76 25.64 -2.64
C GLU A 354 8.69 27.11 -3.11
N GLU A 355 9.05 27.36 -4.39
CA GLU A 355 9.22 28.71 -4.96
C GLU A 355 8.16 29.14 -6.00
N GLY A 356 7.01 28.46 -6.07
CA GLY A 356 5.89 28.94 -6.86
C GLY A 356 6.05 28.91 -8.40
N ASN A 357 7.04 28.20 -8.95
CA ASN A 357 7.28 28.12 -10.39
C ASN A 357 6.62 26.90 -11.07
N GLY A 358 5.50 26.42 -10.50
CA GLY A 358 4.82 25.23 -11.02
C GLY A 358 4.01 25.53 -12.31
N GLU A 359 3.83 24.48 -13.12
CA GLU A 359 3.02 24.56 -14.35
C GLU A 359 1.55 24.95 -14.05
N ILE A 360 1.02 24.56 -12.86
CA ILE A 360 -0.34 24.94 -12.43
C ILE A 360 -0.45 26.46 -12.25
N GLU A 361 0.53 27.10 -11.60
CA GLU A 361 0.52 28.55 -11.44
C GLU A 361 0.54 29.29 -12.77
N LYS A 362 1.42 28.86 -13.70
CA LYS A 362 1.45 29.40 -15.06
C LYS A 362 0.08 29.29 -15.72
N LYS A 363 -0.56 28.13 -15.58
CA LYS A 363 -1.88 27.89 -16.15
C LYS A 363 -2.96 28.78 -15.51
N LEU A 364 -2.90 28.98 -14.19
CA LEU A 364 -3.82 29.91 -13.51
C LEU A 364 -3.61 31.35 -13.97
N LYS A 365 -2.36 31.80 -14.14
CA LYS A 365 -2.05 33.11 -14.72
C LYS A 365 -2.65 33.29 -16.13
N GLU A 366 -2.52 32.29 -16.99
CA GLU A 366 -3.15 32.28 -18.31
C GLU A 366 -4.69 32.39 -18.24
N LEU A 367 -5.31 31.61 -17.35
CA LEU A 367 -6.78 31.53 -17.25
C LEU A 367 -7.41 32.77 -16.63
N PHE A 368 -6.72 33.43 -15.71
CA PHE A 368 -7.27 34.55 -14.93
C PHE A 368 -6.64 35.90 -15.29
N GLY A 369 -5.60 35.91 -16.15
CA GLY A 369 -4.96 37.16 -16.59
C GLY A 369 -4.24 37.92 -15.47
N LYS A 370 -3.72 37.21 -14.47
CA LYS A 370 -3.11 37.80 -13.26
C LYS A 370 -1.66 37.40 -13.11
#